data_3095d57a0b5456c8ef28e02f2d758a9a
#
_entry.id   3095d57a0b5456c8ef28e02f2d758a9a
#
_cell.length_a   1.000
_cell.length_b   1.000
_cell.length_c   1.000
_cell.angle_alpha   90.00
_cell.angle_beta   90.00
_cell.angle_gamma   90.00
#
_symmetry.space_group_name_H-M   'P 1'
#
loop_
_entity.id
_entity.type
_entity.pdbx_description
1 polymer ?
#
loop_
_entity_poly.entity_id
_entity_poly.type
_entity_poly.pdbx_seq_one_letter_code
_entity_poly.pdbx_strand_id
1 'polypeptide(L)'
;MFYGIDYHSHLGTKRAGIVTHDGGLFHRSIHDIENTYFRTKFSDELDKFKGNLGIGVISDTDAQPIIVNSHLGKFAISTVAKINNIDELVEHCLDNKQHVAELSMGFTNPTELVALLITQGEDFVDGIRNVYNKIKGSCSMLILNE
;
A
#
# COMPACT_ATOMS: atom_id res chain seq x y z
N MET A 1 -4.63 -16.27 -3.10
CA MET A 1 -3.73 -15.11 -2.96
C MET A 1 -2.29 -15.54 -2.66
N PHE A 2 -1.98 -16.23 -1.56
CA PHE A 2 -0.62 -16.65 -1.17
C PHE A 2 0.20 -17.25 -2.31
N TYR A 3 -0.28 -18.31 -2.95
CA TYR A 3 0.45 -18.96 -4.06
C TYR A 3 0.63 -18.06 -5.30
N GLY A 4 -0.28 -17.13 -5.53
CA GLY A 4 -0.12 -16.15 -6.61
C GLY A 4 1.02 -15.18 -6.35
N ILE A 5 1.15 -14.68 -5.11
CA ILE A 5 2.24 -13.80 -4.71
C ILE A 5 3.57 -14.57 -4.74
N ASP A 6 3.60 -15.79 -4.18
CA ASP A 6 4.77 -16.66 -4.19
C ASP A 6 5.29 -16.90 -5.62
N TYR A 7 4.39 -17.17 -6.56
CA TYR A 7 4.74 -17.34 -7.96
C TYR A 7 5.39 -16.09 -8.58
N HIS A 8 4.86 -14.90 -8.27
CA HIS A 8 5.41 -13.65 -8.78
C HIS A 8 6.64 -13.14 -8.02
N SER A 9 6.91 -13.65 -6.81
CA SER A 9 8.04 -13.22 -5.99
C SER A 9 9.42 -13.54 -6.61
N HIS A 10 9.45 -14.39 -7.63
CA HIS A 10 10.68 -14.74 -8.38
C HIS A 10 11.15 -13.65 -9.35
N LEU A 11 10.40 -12.55 -9.49
CA LEU A 11 10.74 -11.47 -10.44
C LEU A 11 11.80 -10.48 -9.91
N GLY A 12 12.54 -10.85 -8.88
CA GLY A 12 13.65 -10.06 -8.36
C GLY A 12 13.27 -8.91 -7.43
N THR A 13 12.10 -8.99 -6.83
CA THR A 13 11.58 -8.00 -5.89
C THR A 13 12.18 -8.15 -4.50
N LYS A 14 12.21 -7.06 -3.73
CA LYS A 14 12.82 -7.02 -2.40
C LYS A 14 11.83 -7.19 -1.26
N ARG A 15 10.59 -6.79 -1.46
CA ARG A 15 9.57 -6.81 -0.42
C ARG A 15 8.30 -7.49 -0.91
N ALA A 16 7.62 -8.12 0.03
CA ALA A 16 6.28 -8.65 -0.19
C ALA A 16 5.38 -8.30 0.99
N GLY A 17 4.10 -8.09 0.71
CA GLY A 17 3.11 -7.83 1.73
C GLY A 17 1.78 -8.49 1.44
N ILE A 18 1.10 -8.85 2.51
CA ILE A 18 -0.25 -9.41 2.47
C ILE A 18 -1.10 -8.65 3.48
N VAL A 19 -2.30 -8.30 3.07
CA VAL A 19 -3.36 -7.86 3.98
C VAL A 19 -4.64 -8.63 3.68
N THR A 20 -5.33 -9.06 4.73
CA THR A 20 -6.67 -9.65 4.62
C THR A 20 -7.63 -8.93 5.56
N HIS A 21 -8.93 -9.03 5.26
CA HIS A 21 -10.01 -8.46 6.05
C HIS A 21 -11.07 -9.52 6.35
N ASP A 22 -11.44 -9.66 7.62
CA ASP A 22 -12.37 -10.69 8.10
C ASP A 22 -13.78 -10.15 8.43
N GLY A 23 -14.06 -8.91 8.05
CA GLY A 23 -15.31 -8.21 8.40
C GLY A 23 -15.23 -7.41 9.69
N GLY A 24 -14.07 -7.34 10.35
CA GLY A 24 -13.84 -6.55 11.55
C GLY A 24 -12.41 -6.02 11.66
N LEU A 25 -11.44 -6.83 11.28
CA LEU A 25 -10.03 -6.49 11.42
C LEU A 25 -9.26 -6.71 10.11
N PHE A 26 -8.28 -5.86 9.92
CA PHE A 26 -7.23 -6.06 8.92
C PHE A 26 -6.07 -6.83 9.54
N HIS A 27 -5.70 -7.93 8.91
CA HIS A 27 -4.52 -8.74 9.26
C HIS A 27 -3.45 -8.48 8.20
N ARG A 28 -2.35 -7.84 8.59
CA ARG A 28 -1.27 -7.43 7.68
C ARG A 28 0.07 -8.02 8.10
N SER A 29 0.84 -8.47 7.11
CA SER A 29 2.27 -8.78 7.26
C SER A 29 3.04 -8.27 6.05
N ILE A 30 4.24 -7.74 6.30
CA ILE A 30 5.17 -7.26 5.28
C ILE A 30 6.56 -7.79 5.63
N HIS A 31 7.24 -8.38 4.65
CA HIS A 31 8.59 -8.92 4.83
C HIS A 31 9.52 -8.47 3.71
N ASP A 32 10.80 -8.35 4.09
CA ASP A 32 11.91 -8.34 3.15
C ASP A 32 12.13 -9.77 2.63
N ILE A 33 12.15 -9.91 1.32
CA ILE A 33 12.33 -11.18 0.59
C ILE A 33 13.56 -11.16 -0.31
N GLU A 34 14.43 -10.13 -0.21
CA GLU A 34 15.64 -9.99 -1.04
C GLU A 34 16.59 -11.18 -0.86
N ASN A 35 16.78 -11.62 0.38
CA ASN A 35 17.72 -12.69 0.73
C ASN A 35 17.04 -13.97 1.22
N THR A 36 15.71 -14.05 1.16
CA THR A 36 14.95 -15.18 1.67
C THR A 36 13.67 -15.34 0.87
N TYR A 37 13.36 -16.56 0.47
CA TYR A 37 12.16 -16.84 -0.32
C TYR A 37 10.90 -16.39 0.38
N PHE A 38 9.95 -15.86 -0.38
CA PHE A 38 8.62 -15.45 0.06
C PHE A 38 7.96 -16.51 0.95
N ARG A 39 7.92 -17.74 0.48
CA ARG A 39 7.30 -18.87 1.20
C ARG A 39 7.88 -19.06 2.59
N THR A 40 9.19 -18.97 2.74
CA THR A 40 9.88 -19.13 4.04
C THR A 40 9.45 -18.05 5.04
N LYS A 41 9.21 -16.82 4.56
CA LYS A 41 8.82 -15.71 5.43
C LYS A 41 7.35 -15.73 5.85
N PHE A 42 6.47 -16.21 4.97
CA PHE A 42 5.03 -16.11 5.18
C PHE A 42 4.34 -17.41 5.59
N SER A 43 4.99 -18.59 5.44
CA SER A 43 4.35 -19.88 5.75
C SER A 43 3.88 -19.99 7.20
N ASP A 44 4.67 -19.51 8.15
CA ASP A 44 4.37 -19.58 9.57
C ASP A 44 3.30 -18.55 10.00
N GLU A 45 2.93 -17.66 9.09
CA GLU A 45 1.95 -16.60 9.35
C GLU A 45 0.60 -16.84 8.68
N LEU A 46 0.44 -17.94 7.92
CA LEU A 46 -0.78 -18.22 7.17
C LEU A 46 -2.03 -18.22 8.06
N ASP A 47 -1.91 -18.71 9.28
CA ASP A 47 -3.00 -18.75 10.25
C ASP A 47 -3.44 -17.37 10.77
N LYS A 48 -2.63 -16.35 10.57
CA LYS A 48 -2.95 -14.96 10.93
C LYS A 48 -3.88 -14.30 9.91
N PHE A 49 -3.82 -14.75 8.65
CA PHE A 49 -4.62 -14.17 7.57
C PHE A 49 -6.03 -14.73 7.57
N LYS A 50 -6.93 -14.01 8.21
CA LYS A 50 -8.36 -14.35 8.31
C LYS A 50 -9.16 -13.56 7.26
N GLY A 51 -10.34 -14.08 6.92
CA GLY A 51 -11.30 -13.42 6.05
C GLY A 51 -11.30 -13.91 4.61
N ASN A 52 -12.20 -13.30 3.82
CA ASN A 52 -12.48 -13.71 2.44
C ASN A 52 -11.96 -12.69 1.41
N LEU A 53 -11.51 -11.53 1.85
CA LEU A 53 -10.98 -10.46 1.01
C LEU A 53 -9.53 -10.18 1.39
N GLY A 54 -8.72 -9.81 0.41
CA GLY A 54 -7.34 -9.45 0.68
C GLY A 54 -6.62 -8.89 -0.53
N ILE A 55 -5.53 -8.19 -0.26
CA ILE A 55 -4.57 -7.68 -1.24
C ILE A 55 -3.22 -8.30 -0.94
N GLY A 56 -2.53 -8.71 -1.98
CA GLY A 56 -1.13 -9.11 -1.92
C GLY A 56 -0.30 -8.33 -2.91
N VAL A 57 0.91 -7.98 -2.53
CA VAL A 57 1.81 -7.18 -3.34
C VAL A 57 3.24 -7.64 -3.21
N ILE A 58 3.99 -7.53 -4.29
CA ILE A 58 5.45 -7.57 -4.31
C ILE A 58 5.95 -6.20 -4.76
N SER A 59 7.02 -5.71 -4.15
CA SER A 59 7.55 -4.38 -4.37
C SER A 59 9.07 -4.39 -4.39
N ASP A 60 9.66 -3.51 -5.18
CA ASP A 60 11.12 -3.38 -5.25
C ASP A 60 11.68 -2.63 -4.04
N THR A 61 10.94 -1.69 -3.48
CA THR A 61 11.43 -0.80 -2.42
C THR A 61 10.43 -0.60 -1.29
N ASP A 62 9.14 -0.42 -1.62
CA ASP A 62 8.18 0.15 -0.69
C ASP A 62 7.54 -0.90 0.20
N ALA A 63 7.42 -0.55 1.49
CA ALA A 63 6.66 -1.33 2.44
C ALA A 63 5.16 -1.13 2.19
N GLN A 64 4.50 -2.16 1.69
CA GLN A 64 3.06 -2.17 1.41
C GLN A 64 2.48 -3.59 1.53
N PRO A 65 1.13 -3.77 1.68
CA PRO A 65 0.09 -2.75 1.68
C PRO A 65 0.13 -1.86 2.94
N ILE A 66 -0.37 -0.62 2.81
CA ILE A 66 -0.55 0.30 3.94
C ILE A 66 -2.01 0.24 4.40
N ILE A 67 -2.23 0.26 5.72
CA ILE A 67 -3.57 0.39 6.31
C ILE A 67 -3.72 1.83 6.79
N VAL A 68 -4.79 2.47 6.36
CA VAL A 68 -5.13 3.85 6.70
C VAL A 68 -6.46 3.88 7.43
N ASN A 69 -6.54 4.72 8.48
CA ASN A 69 -7.78 5.04 9.17
C ASN A 69 -8.08 6.53 8.96
N SER A 70 -9.21 6.83 8.34
CA SER A 70 -9.58 8.18 7.95
C SER A 70 -11.09 8.42 8.10
N HIS A 71 -11.57 9.61 7.72
CA HIS A 71 -13.00 9.90 7.62
C HIS A 71 -13.73 9.05 6.56
N LEU A 72 -12.99 8.46 5.62
CA LEU A 72 -13.54 7.51 4.63
C LEU A 72 -13.72 6.08 5.21
N GLY A 73 -13.43 5.89 6.49
CA GLY A 73 -13.33 4.58 7.12
C GLY A 73 -11.90 4.04 7.11
N LYS A 74 -11.77 2.79 7.49
CA LYS A 74 -10.49 2.07 7.47
C LYS A 74 -10.35 1.33 6.15
N PHE A 75 -9.20 1.46 5.52
CA PHE A 75 -8.91 0.77 4.26
C PHE A 75 -7.44 0.35 4.16
N ALA A 76 -7.18 -0.67 3.36
CA ALA A 76 -5.83 -1.05 2.97
C ALA A 76 -5.59 -0.68 1.51
N ILE A 77 -4.39 -0.23 1.18
CA ILE A 77 -4.01 0.16 -0.17
C ILE A 77 -2.66 -0.41 -0.56
N SER A 78 -2.54 -0.83 -1.80
CA SER A 78 -1.26 -1.07 -2.47
C SER A 78 -1.22 -0.35 -3.81
N THR A 79 -0.01 0.04 -4.23
CA THR A 79 0.19 0.78 -5.47
C THR A 79 1.35 0.25 -6.28
N VAL A 80 1.24 0.40 -7.60
CA VAL A 80 2.37 0.38 -8.52
C VAL A 80 2.40 1.76 -9.17
N ALA A 81 3.35 2.60 -8.78
CA ALA A 81 3.34 4.00 -9.16
C ALA A 81 4.73 4.49 -9.56
N LYS A 82 4.76 5.40 -10.54
CA LYS A 82 5.89 6.26 -10.86
C LYS A 82 5.42 7.70 -10.77
N ILE A 83 5.79 8.39 -9.68
CA ILE A 83 5.38 9.76 -9.39
C ILE A 83 6.58 10.67 -9.60
N ASN A 84 6.51 11.53 -10.62
CA ASN A 84 7.64 12.41 -10.97
C ASN A 84 7.66 13.71 -10.15
N ASN A 85 6.56 14.07 -9.50
CA ASN A 85 6.40 15.27 -8.69
C ASN A 85 6.18 14.96 -7.20
N ILE A 86 6.90 13.96 -6.68
CA ILE A 86 6.69 13.46 -5.30
C ILE A 86 6.94 14.56 -4.26
N ASP A 87 7.99 15.36 -4.42
CA ASP A 87 8.36 16.45 -3.48
C ASP A 87 7.28 17.53 -3.45
N GLU A 88 6.78 17.96 -4.62
CA GLU A 88 5.67 18.91 -4.74
C GLU A 88 4.40 18.42 -4.01
N LEU A 89 4.11 17.12 -4.12
CA LEU A 89 2.94 16.52 -3.48
C LEU A 89 3.12 16.36 -1.96
N VAL A 90 4.34 16.08 -1.51
CA VAL A 90 4.67 16.05 -0.08
C VAL A 90 4.47 17.44 0.54
N GLU A 91 5.02 18.48 -0.07
CA GLU A 91 4.82 19.86 0.37
C GLU A 91 3.32 20.20 0.44
N HIS A 92 2.56 19.86 -0.61
CA HIS A 92 1.11 20.05 -0.62
C HIS A 92 0.41 19.33 0.54
N CYS A 93 0.79 18.09 0.89
CA CYS A 93 0.22 17.37 2.02
C CYS A 93 0.56 18.06 3.35
N LEU A 94 1.80 18.51 3.53
CA LEU A 94 2.24 19.22 4.74
C LEU A 94 1.51 20.55 4.93
N ASP A 95 1.30 21.32 3.85
CA ASP A 95 0.53 22.56 3.86
C ASP A 95 -0.92 22.33 4.30
N ASN A 96 -1.49 21.19 3.94
CA ASN A 96 -2.81 20.74 4.37
C ASN A 96 -2.80 20.08 5.77
N LYS A 97 -1.70 20.22 6.54
CA LYS A 97 -1.53 19.65 7.88
C LYS A 97 -1.65 18.13 7.95
N GLN A 98 -1.44 17.45 6.84
CA GLN A 98 -1.28 16.00 6.80
C GLN A 98 0.17 15.63 7.12
N HIS A 99 0.38 14.48 7.72
CA HIS A 99 1.70 14.00 8.08
C HIS A 99 2.07 12.82 7.18
N VAL A 100 3.28 12.87 6.63
CA VAL A 100 3.91 11.75 5.93
C VAL A 100 4.75 11.01 6.97
N ALA A 101 4.37 9.81 7.32
CA ALA A 101 4.96 9.04 8.42
C ALA A 101 5.83 7.86 7.94
N GLU A 102 5.42 7.24 6.84
CA GLU A 102 6.12 6.07 6.30
C GLU A 102 7.25 6.50 5.36
N LEU A 103 8.47 6.16 5.75
CA LEU A 103 9.65 6.32 4.89
C LEU A 103 10.11 4.95 4.39
N SER A 104 10.28 4.84 3.08
CA SER A 104 10.90 3.69 2.45
C SER A 104 12.34 4.02 2.10
N MET A 105 13.29 3.39 2.78
CA MET A 105 14.75 3.62 2.59
C MET A 105 15.16 5.10 2.74
N GLY A 106 14.50 5.86 3.62
CA GLY A 106 14.76 7.28 3.84
C GLY A 106 14.01 8.23 2.90
N PHE A 107 13.20 7.71 1.99
CA PHE A 107 12.36 8.49 1.08
C PHE A 107 10.88 8.31 1.43
N THR A 108 10.06 9.28 1.03
CA THR A 108 8.61 9.19 1.16
C THR A 108 8.08 7.94 0.45
N ASN A 109 7.26 7.15 1.16
CA ASN A 109 6.60 6.00 0.57
C ASN A 109 5.50 6.46 -0.40
N PRO A 110 5.60 6.14 -1.72
CA PRO A 110 4.62 6.59 -2.70
C PRO A 110 3.20 6.08 -2.41
N THR A 111 3.08 4.89 -1.82
CA THR A 111 1.77 4.32 -1.47
C THR A 111 1.09 5.11 -0.36
N GLU A 112 1.85 5.57 0.64
CA GLU A 112 1.31 6.46 1.67
C GLU A 112 0.89 7.81 1.08
N LEU A 113 1.72 8.40 0.22
CA LEU A 113 1.39 9.66 -0.43
C LEU A 113 0.09 9.56 -1.23
N VAL A 114 -0.09 8.50 -1.99
CA VAL A 114 -1.35 8.23 -2.70
C VAL A 114 -2.52 8.10 -1.72
N ALA A 115 -2.34 7.38 -0.62
CA ALA A 115 -3.38 7.25 0.41
C ALA A 115 -3.77 8.60 1.03
N LEU A 116 -2.79 9.46 1.32
CA LEU A 116 -3.03 10.82 1.82
C LEU A 116 -3.80 11.67 0.82
N LEU A 117 -3.48 11.60 -0.47
CA LEU A 117 -4.22 12.30 -1.51
C LEU A 117 -5.66 11.79 -1.64
N ILE A 118 -5.90 10.49 -1.45
CA ILE A 118 -7.26 9.91 -1.42
C ILE A 118 -8.05 10.48 -0.24
N THR A 119 -7.44 10.58 0.93
CA THR A 119 -8.11 11.12 2.13
C THR A 119 -8.38 12.63 2.07
N GLN A 120 -7.98 13.33 1.02
CA GLN A 120 -8.41 14.71 0.78
C GLN A 120 -9.78 14.81 0.09
N GLY A 121 -10.31 13.70 -0.45
CA GLY A 121 -11.62 13.66 -1.09
C GLY A 121 -12.77 13.51 -0.09
N GLU A 122 -13.98 13.85 -0.52
CA GLU A 122 -15.20 13.65 0.26
C GLU A 122 -15.59 12.16 0.33
N ASP A 123 -15.27 11.40 -0.71
CA ASP A 123 -15.44 9.96 -0.81
C ASP A 123 -14.27 9.32 -1.56
N PHE A 124 -14.25 7.98 -1.68
CA PHE A 124 -13.19 7.26 -2.40
C PHE A 124 -13.09 7.65 -3.88
N VAL A 125 -14.21 7.92 -4.54
CA VAL A 125 -14.22 8.25 -5.97
C VAL A 125 -13.61 9.63 -6.18
N ASP A 126 -14.00 10.59 -5.35
CA ASP A 126 -13.44 11.95 -5.35
C ASP A 126 -11.95 11.93 -5.00
N GLY A 127 -11.58 11.19 -3.95
CA GLY A 127 -10.18 10.99 -3.58
C GLY A 127 -9.32 10.38 -4.67
N ILE A 128 -9.83 9.37 -5.38
CA ILE A 128 -9.13 8.76 -6.52
C ILE A 128 -8.98 9.76 -7.67
N ARG A 129 -10.01 10.54 -7.98
CA ARG A 129 -9.91 11.63 -8.98
C ARG A 129 -8.85 12.66 -8.59
N ASN A 130 -8.78 13.03 -7.30
CA ASN A 130 -7.76 13.92 -6.78
C ASN A 130 -6.35 13.38 -7.03
N VAL A 131 -6.12 12.08 -6.79
CA VAL A 131 -4.86 11.41 -7.11
C VAL A 131 -4.51 11.56 -8.59
N TYR A 132 -5.42 11.21 -9.50
CA TYR A 132 -5.15 11.29 -10.94
C TYR A 132 -4.95 12.71 -11.45
N ASN A 133 -5.57 13.69 -10.84
CA ASN A 133 -5.41 15.11 -11.21
C ASN A 133 -4.07 15.70 -10.75
N LYS A 134 -3.52 15.21 -9.63
CA LYS A 134 -2.31 15.78 -9.01
C LYS A 134 -1.03 15.05 -9.38
N ILE A 135 -1.07 13.76 -9.64
CA ILE A 135 0.12 12.97 -9.96
C ILE A 135 0.58 13.27 -11.40
N LYS A 136 1.88 13.63 -11.52
CA LYS A 136 2.57 13.68 -12.80
C LYS A 136 3.31 12.35 -13.00
N GLY A 137 2.69 11.41 -13.69
CA GLY A 137 3.25 10.07 -13.89
C GLY A 137 2.17 9.01 -14.09
N SER A 138 2.38 7.84 -13.49
CA SER A 138 1.43 6.73 -13.54
C SER A 138 1.21 6.15 -12.15
N CYS A 139 -0.02 5.72 -11.88
CA CYS A 139 -0.37 5.05 -10.65
C CYS A 139 -1.48 4.03 -10.91
N SER A 140 -1.22 2.78 -10.59
CA SER A 140 -2.25 1.75 -10.46
C SER A 140 -2.39 1.42 -8.98
N MET A 141 -3.61 1.24 -8.51
CA MET A 141 -3.88 1.01 -7.10
C MET A 141 -4.93 -0.06 -6.87
N LEU A 142 -4.80 -0.79 -5.77
CA LEU A 142 -5.82 -1.66 -5.22
C LEU A 142 -6.20 -1.14 -3.83
N ILE A 143 -7.48 -0.97 -3.59
CA ILE A 143 -8.04 -0.52 -2.33
C ILE A 143 -8.98 -1.59 -1.80
N LEU A 144 -8.80 -1.97 -0.54
CA LEU A 144 -9.67 -2.85 0.21
C LEU A 144 -10.23 -2.05 1.39
N ASN A 145 -11.50 -1.73 1.36
CA ASN A 145 -12.21 -1.02 2.44
C ASN A 145 -13.08 -1.98 3.26
N GLU A 146 -13.47 -1.52 4.43
CA GLU A 146 -14.45 -2.18 5.30
C GLU A 146 -15.82 -2.27 4.64
#